data_7df63880207ea7feaec57c1296ece885
#
_entry.id   7df63880207ea7feaec57c1296ece885
#
_cell.length_a   1.000
_cell.length_b   1.000
_cell.length_c   1.000
_cell.angle_alpha   90.00
_cell.angle_beta   90.00
_cell.angle_gamma   90.00
#
_symmetry.space_group_name_H-M   'P 1'
#
loop_
_entity.id
_entity.type
_entity.pdbx_description
1 polymer ?
#
loop_
_entity_poly.entity_id
_entity_poly.type
_entity_poly.pdbx_seq_one_letter_code
_entity_poly.pdbx_strand_id
1 'polypeptide(L)'
;SPFNEKLDDAMSFLTNFFALRGISLGDRRTTLELGLKRAYKRNGITDDISTHDNPSPTIQDMMDVFEDMVDDPEEFVVRSDEEAGKIKEDATWLLDQLRPFEDDGRHANLGQESDFDIRDEKVIYLDLAQQEGSVDSSTALTMQLLISLVYERAKVSEKEVVFYIDEARYIMQDAASLAFLETVFRHHRHHDLSIRLVTQTVDEFFEHAESEAILDQCAVKQFHRLDGMDEEWADEFGLNYAQMRFVQDAVPGNEDAGFSEALVGVDGEWRGIQVKAMPKEKQVIDFEPTEQRRDSLPGTGENAVDAEVQAFQDDIESRATDNGQHTPERTPTETDGGETGGDDDA
;
A
#
# COMPACT_ATOMS: atom_id res chain seq x y z
N SER A 1 9.44 2.21 22.31
CA SER A 1 8.54 3.35 22.57
C SER A 1 8.00 3.86 21.25
N PRO A 2 6.85 4.53 21.20
CA PRO A 2 6.31 5.13 19.98
C PRO A 2 7.29 6.06 19.25
N PHE A 3 8.16 6.73 19.99
CA PHE A 3 9.23 7.53 19.41
C PHE A 3 10.25 6.68 18.65
N ASN A 4 10.64 5.52 19.21
CA ASN A 4 11.57 4.61 18.51
C ASN A 4 10.93 4.01 17.25
N GLU A 5 9.62 3.73 17.25
CA GLU A 5 8.92 3.25 16.06
C GLU A 5 8.97 4.29 14.93
N LYS A 6 8.70 5.58 15.23
CA LYS A 6 8.86 6.67 14.24
C LYS A 6 10.30 6.76 13.71
N LEU A 7 11.29 6.61 14.58
CA LEU A 7 12.69 6.61 14.17
C LEU A 7 13.03 5.39 13.30
N ASP A 8 12.53 4.21 13.63
CA ASP A 8 12.75 2.98 12.88
C ASP A 8 12.12 3.06 11.48
N ASP A 9 10.91 3.62 11.35
CA ASP A 9 10.23 3.84 10.08
C ASP A 9 11.02 4.81 9.18
N ALA A 10 11.43 5.96 9.72
CA ALA A 10 12.24 6.93 8.99
C ALA A 10 13.63 6.38 8.63
N MET A 11 14.26 5.62 9.52
CA MET A 11 15.52 4.93 9.25
C MET A 11 15.39 3.86 8.17
N SER A 12 14.25 3.14 8.15
CA SER A 12 13.94 2.16 7.11
C SER A 12 13.85 2.85 5.75
N PHE A 13 13.08 3.94 5.65
CA PHE A 13 12.98 4.73 4.43
C PHE A 13 14.35 5.21 3.93
N LEU A 14 15.13 5.85 4.79
CA LEU A 14 16.46 6.36 4.41
C LEU A 14 17.42 5.22 4.02
N THR A 15 17.39 4.10 4.76
CA THR A 15 18.23 2.94 4.43
C THR A 15 17.88 2.40 3.04
N ASN A 16 16.59 2.32 2.71
CA ASN A 16 16.14 1.87 1.40
C ASN A 16 16.51 2.87 0.29
N PHE A 17 16.40 4.17 0.55
CA PHE A 17 16.88 5.19 -0.39
C PHE A 17 18.35 4.97 -0.77
N PHE A 18 19.20 4.69 0.21
CA PHE A 18 20.61 4.38 -0.04
C PHE A 18 20.78 3.05 -0.78
N ALA A 19 20.02 2.03 -0.40
CA ALA A 19 20.09 0.70 -1.02
C ALA A 19 19.67 0.74 -2.49
N LEU A 20 18.61 1.48 -2.86
CA LEU A 20 18.18 1.71 -4.24
C LEU A 20 19.26 2.33 -5.12
N ARG A 21 20.17 3.08 -4.54
CA ARG A 21 21.32 3.67 -5.22
C ARG A 21 22.57 2.80 -5.19
N GLY A 22 22.48 1.57 -4.67
CA GLY A 22 23.60 0.67 -4.49
C GLY A 22 24.60 1.12 -3.42
N ILE A 23 24.16 1.97 -2.48
CA ILE A 23 24.99 2.57 -1.44
C ILE A 23 24.79 1.82 -0.12
N SER A 24 25.86 1.31 0.48
CA SER A 24 25.83 0.74 1.83
C SER A 24 26.25 1.79 2.85
N LEU A 25 25.42 2.00 3.86
CA LEU A 25 25.69 2.94 4.95
C LEU A 25 26.86 2.49 5.84
N GLY A 26 27.02 1.18 6.06
CA GLY A 26 28.04 0.65 6.97
C GLY A 26 27.98 1.32 8.35
N ASP A 27 29.14 1.76 8.85
CA ASP A 27 29.26 2.43 10.16
C ASP A 27 28.56 3.80 10.21
N ARG A 28 28.32 4.45 9.06
CA ARG A 28 27.63 5.74 8.93
C ARG A 28 26.18 5.71 9.36
N ARG A 29 25.59 4.49 9.43
CA ARG A 29 24.23 4.29 9.94
C ARG A 29 24.04 4.92 11.32
N THR A 30 25.04 4.85 12.19
CA THR A 30 24.98 5.44 13.53
C THR A 30 24.90 6.97 13.50
N THR A 31 25.67 7.60 12.61
CA THR A 31 25.64 9.06 12.45
C THR A 31 24.32 9.51 11.82
N LEU A 32 23.79 8.74 10.84
CA LEU A 32 22.47 8.99 10.26
C LEU A 32 21.36 8.94 11.32
N GLU A 33 21.34 7.90 12.16
CA GLU A 33 20.38 7.75 13.25
C GLU A 33 20.48 8.89 14.27
N LEU A 34 21.72 9.30 14.61
CA LEU A 34 21.94 10.42 15.51
C LEU A 34 21.39 11.74 14.94
N GLY A 35 21.61 12.00 13.65
CA GLY A 35 21.09 13.18 12.95
C GLY A 35 19.57 13.19 12.93
N LEU A 36 18.96 12.09 12.53
CA LEU A 36 17.52 11.92 12.51
C LEU A 36 16.90 12.14 13.91
N LYS A 37 17.45 11.51 14.94
CA LYS A 37 17.00 11.67 16.31
C LYS A 37 17.11 13.13 16.81
N ARG A 38 18.14 13.84 16.37
CA ARG A 38 18.33 15.25 16.73
C ARG A 38 17.34 16.15 16.00
N ALA A 39 17.04 15.86 14.72
CA ALA A 39 16.02 16.57 13.94
C ALA A 39 14.63 16.46 14.60
N TYR A 40 14.20 15.26 14.96
CA TYR A 40 12.95 15.05 15.71
C TYR A 40 12.90 15.88 17.01
N LYS A 41 13.99 15.86 17.78
CA LYS A 41 14.05 16.63 19.04
C LYS A 41 14.02 18.14 18.81
N ARG A 42 14.62 18.66 17.73
CA ARG A 42 14.55 20.08 17.36
C ARG A 42 13.11 20.50 17.03
N ASN A 43 12.35 19.60 16.39
CA ASN A 43 10.93 19.80 16.10
C ASN A 43 10.02 19.54 17.33
N GLY A 44 10.62 19.35 18.49
CA GLY A 44 9.91 19.19 19.76
C GLY A 44 9.29 17.81 19.96
N ILE A 45 9.62 16.81 19.13
CA ILE A 45 9.15 15.43 19.26
C ILE A 45 10.11 14.64 20.15
N THR A 46 9.60 14.07 21.23
CA THR A 46 10.38 13.36 22.26
C THR A 46 9.75 12.03 22.62
N ASP A 47 10.27 11.36 23.65
CA ASP A 47 9.66 10.15 24.22
C ASP A 47 8.26 10.38 24.84
N ASP A 48 7.88 11.64 25.10
CA ASP A 48 6.54 12.01 25.55
C ASP A 48 5.55 11.99 24.37
N ILE A 49 4.58 11.09 24.43
CA ILE A 49 3.57 10.89 23.38
C ILE A 49 2.79 12.18 23.08
N SER A 50 2.59 13.05 24.07
CA SER A 50 1.89 14.33 23.87
C SER A 50 2.61 15.27 22.90
N THR A 51 3.90 15.03 22.63
CA THR A 51 4.69 15.81 21.68
C THR A 51 4.62 15.28 20.25
N HIS A 52 3.97 14.14 20.02
CA HIS A 52 3.93 13.50 18.71
C HIS A 52 2.96 14.15 17.72
N ASP A 53 2.13 15.09 18.19
CA ASP A 53 1.28 15.95 17.34
C ASP A 53 2.06 17.14 16.73
N ASN A 54 3.30 17.37 17.17
CA ASN A 54 4.16 18.36 16.55
C ASN A 54 4.52 17.96 15.12
N PRO A 55 4.78 18.94 14.22
CA PRO A 55 5.21 18.65 12.86
C PRO A 55 6.46 17.77 12.84
N SER A 56 6.42 16.69 12.04
CA SER A 56 7.59 15.83 11.85
C SER A 56 8.70 16.59 11.12
N PRO A 57 9.98 16.31 11.42
CA PRO A 57 11.07 16.92 10.69
C PRO A 57 11.03 16.50 9.22
N THR A 58 11.40 17.41 8.35
CA THR A 58 11.66 17.16 6.94
C THR A 58 13.08 16.58 6.74
N ILE A 59 13.39 16.14 5.53
CA ILE A 59 14.77 15.76 5.19
C ILE A 59 15.69 16.98 5.26
N GLN A 60 15.18 18.17 4.94
CA GLN A 60 15.95 19.40 5.06
C GLN A 60 16.34 19.68 6.51
N ASP A 61 15.39 19.56 7.47
CA ASP A 61 15.69 19.70 8.90
C ASP A 61 16.78 18.74 9.36
N MET A 62 16.81 17.54 8.80
CA MET A 62 17.87 16.57 9.09
C MET A 62 19.20 16.96 8.46
N MET A 63 19.21 17.51 7.24
CA MET A 63 20.40 18.02 6.57
C MET A 63 21.00 19.18 7.35
N ASP A 64 20.17 20.10 7.88
CA ASP A 64 20.64 21.20 8.74
C ASP A 64 21.35 20.67 10.00
N VAL A 65 20.90 19.54 10.56
CA VAL A 65 21.59 18.88 11.67
C VAL A 65 22.95 18.34 11.23
N PHE A 66 23.07 17.78 10.02
CA PHE A 66 24.37 17.33 9.52
C PHE A 66 25.32 18.47 9.22
N GLU A 67 24.82 19.64 8.77
CA GLU A 67 25.63 20.84 8.63
C GLU A 67 26.21 21.28 9.99
N ASP A 68 25.39 21.29 11.05
CA ASP A 68 25.88 21.57 12.40
C ASP A 68 26.90 20.52 12.89
N MET A 69 26.74 19.24 12.52
CA MET A 69 27.73 18.20 12.84
C MET A 69 29.07 18.42 12.12
N VAL A 70 29.04 19.05 10.93
CA VAL A 70 30.26 19.42 10.20
C VAL A 70 30.91 20.64 10.83
N ASP A 71 30.13 21.62 11.25
CA ASP A 71 30.63 22.89 11.78
C ASP A 71 31.10 22.76 13.24
N ASP A 72 30.34 22.08 14.09
CA ASP A 72 30.67 21.87 15.51
C ASP A 72 30.46 20.39 15.93
N PRO A 73 31.30 19.47 15.45
CA PRO A 73 31.14 18.04 15.74
C PRO A 73 31.28 17.71 17.23
N GLU A 74 31.93 18.56 18.02
CA GLU A 74 32.14 18.35 19.47
C GLU A 74 30.84 18.44 20.26
N GLU A 75 29.84 19.19 19.76
CA GLU A 75 28.52 19.27 20.39
C GLU A 75 27.76 17.93 20.36
N PHE A 76 28.12 17.04 19.43
CA PHE A 76 27.45 15.75 19.21
C PHE A 76 28.19 14.57 19.84
N VAL A 77 29.36 14.78 20.41
CA VAL A 77 30.21 13.70 20.98
C VAL A 77 30.67 14.04 22.39
N VAL A 78 30.70 13.06 23.25
CA VAL A 78 31.10 13.22 24.65
C VAL A 78 32.47 12.64 24.95
N ARG A 79 33.11 11.92 24.00
CA ARG A 79 34.21 10.99 24.34
C ARG A 79 35.62 11.31 23.86
N SER A 80 35.80 11.79 22.62
CA SER A 80 37.12 12.07 22.09
C SER A 80 37.13 12.91 20.83
N ASP A 81 38.22 13.62 20.55
CA ASP A 81 38.47 14.36 19.31
C ASP A 81 38.43 13.43 18.05
N GLU A 82 38.86 12.16 18.20
CA GLU A 82 38.79 11.17 17.13
C GLU A 82 37.37 10.86 16.71
N GLU A 83 36.45 10.72 17.68
CA GLU A 83 35.04 10.49 17.44
C GLU A 83 34.40 11.73 16.80
N ALA A 84 34.76 12.93 17.21
CA ALA A 84 34.34 14.17 16.58
C ALA A 84 34.75 14.26 15.11
N GLY A 85 36.02 13.89 14.82
CA GLY A 85 36.52 13.80 13.45
C GLY A 85 35.73 12.81 12.58
N LYS A 86 35.35 11.65 13.14
CA LYS A 86 34.53 10.66 12.44
C LYS A 86 33.14 11.17 12.15
N ILE A 87 32.47 11.83 13.12
CA ILE A 87 31.13 12.41 12.92
C ILE A 87 31.17 13.46 11.81
N LYS A 88 32.17 14.33 11.80
CA LYS A 88 32.36 15.33 10.73
C LYS A 88 32.47 14.70 9.36
N GLU A 89 33.30 13.65 9.24
CA GLU A 89 33.47 12.92 7.97
C GLU A 89 32.19 12.25 7.52
N ASP A 90 31.50 11.54 8.42
CA ASP A 90 30.25 10.85 8.15
C ASP A 90 29.14 11.84 7.74
N ALA A 91 28.99 12.97 8.47
CA ALA A 91 28.00 13.99 8.18
C ALA A 91 28.25 14.66 6.81
N THR A 92 29.51 14.99 6.49
CA THR A 92 29.90 15.52 5.17
C THR A 92 29.47 14.56 4.06
N TRP A 93 29.76 13.26 4.24
CA TRP A 93 29.39 12.26 3.26
C TRP A 93 27.86 12.10 3.14
N LEU A 94 27.11 12.12 4.27
CA LEU A 94 25.66 12.04 4.29
C LEU A 94 25.01 13.21 3.55
N LEU A 95 25.50 14.44 3.77
CA LEU A 95 25.06 15.63 3.03
C LEU A 95 25.23 15.46 1.52
N ASP A 96 26.42 15.00 1.09
CA ASP A 96 26.64 14.73 -0.35
C ASP A 96 25.67 13.71 -0.94
N GLN A 97 25.28 12.68 -0.16
CA GLN A 97 24.36 11.66 -0.63
C GLN A 97 22.90 12.14 -0.62
N LEU A 98 22.54 13.09 0.25
CA LEU A 98 21.19 13.62 0.38
C LEU A 98 20.91 14.82 -0.54
N ARG A 99 21.88 15.32 -1.29
CA ARG A 99 21.69 16.37 -2.32
C ARG A 99 20.49 16.18 -3.23
N PRO A 100 20.06 14.96 -3.62
CA PRO A 100 18.86 14.79 -4.42
C PRO A 100 17.57 15.34 -3.80
N PHE A 101 17.55 15.60 -2.48
CA PHE A 101 16.43 16.18 -1.77
C PHE A 101 16.51 17.71 -1.59
N GLU A 102 17.60 18.35 -1.99
CA GLU A 102 17.71 19.81 -2.05
C GLU A 102 16.71 20.43 -3.04
N ASP A 103 16.44 21.71 -2.93
CA ASP A 103 15.40 22.41 -3.71
C ASP A 103 15.48 22.24 -5.24
N ASP A 104 16.68 22.04 -5.78
CA ASP A 104 16.91 21.78 -7.20
C ASP A 104 17.21 20.29 -7.49
N GLY A 105 17.09 19.45 -6.49
CA GLY A 105 17.35 18.01 -6.57
C GLY A 105 16.23 17.21 -7.22
N ARG A 106 16.56 16.02 -7.71
CA ARG A 106 15.63 15.11 -8.35
C ARG A 106 14.45 14.71 -7.45
N HIS A 107 14.64 14.68 -6.15
CA HIS A 107 13.68 14.28 -5.13
C HIS A 107 13.28 15.44 -4.21
N ALA A 108 13.41 16.68 -4.67
CA ALA A 108 13.10 17.88 -3.90
C ALA A 108 11.68 17.84 -3.30
N ASN A 109 10.71 17.35 -4.06
CA ASN A 109 9.32 17.19 -3.62
C ASN A 109 9.13 16.17 -2.47
N LEU A 110 10.07 15.25 -2.28
CA LEU A 110 10.04 14.28 -1.19
C LEU A 110 10.80 14.76 0.06
N GLY A 111 11.54 15.84 -0.06
CA GLY A 111 12.37 16.43 1.01
C GLY A 111 11.64 17.45 1.87
N GLN A 112 10.46 17.90 1.47
CA GLN A 112 9.72 19.02 2.08
C GLN A 112 8.47 18.56 2.83
N GLU A 113 7.75 19.48 3.44
CA GLU A 113 6.46 19.21 4.06
C GLU A 113 5.44 18.72 3.01
N SER A 114 4.58 17.78 3.41
CA SER A 114 3.53 17.29 2.54
C SER A 114 2.42 18.30 2.36
N ASP A 115 2.03 18.58 1.12
CA ASP A 115 0.95 19.51 0.78
C ASP A 115 -0.45 18.89 0.97
N PHE A 116 -0.54 17.59 1.25
CA PHE A 116 -1.81 16.90 1.42
C PHE A 116 -1.81 15.98 2.65
N ASP A 117 -3.00 15.82 3.22
CA ASP A 117 -3.22 14.94 4.36
C ASP A 117 -4.23 13.84 3.99
N ILE A 118 -3.80 12.59 4.06
CA ILE A 118 -4.66 11.44 3.76
C ILE A 118 -5.56 11.03 4.93
N ARG A 119 -5.46 11.66 6.09
CA ARG A 119 -6.12 11.19 7.32
C ARG A 119 -7.63 11.34 7.30
N ASP A 120 -8.13 12.38 6.68
CA ASP A 120 -9.56 12.73 6.70
C ASP A 120 -10.31 12.36 5.43
N GLU A 121 -9.57 11.97 4.37
CA GLU A 121 -10.17 11.62 3.09
C GLU A 121 -10.73 10.21 3.10
N LYS A 122 -11.91 10.04 2.46
CA LYS A 122 -12.58 8.73 2.32
C LYS A 122 -12.06 7.92 1.14
N VAL A 123 -11.77 8.60 0.03
CA VAL A 123 -11.23 8.02 -1.19
C VAL A 123 -10.12 8.89 -1.69
N ILE A 124 -8.96 8.30 -1.91
CA ILE A 124 -7.79 8.98 -2.45
C ILE A 124 -7.36 8.23 -3.69
N TYR A 125 -7.19 8.95 -4.77
CA TYR A 125 -6.57 8.46 -6.00
C TYR A 125 -5.23 9.16 -6.19
N LEU A 126 -4.15 8.39 -6.19
CA LEU A 126 -2.79 8.87 -6.38
C LEU A 126 -2.32 8.41 -7.76
N ASP A 127 -2.21 9.33 -8.69
CA ASP A 127 -1.65 9.07 -10.00
C ASP A 127 -0.13 9.31 -9.95
N LEU A 128 0.61 8.20 -10.01
CA LEU A 128 2.06 8.21 -10.10
C LEU A 128 2.54 8.18 -11.55
N ALA A 129 1.64 8.54 -12.50
CA ALA A 129 1.94 8.56 -13.93
C ALA A 129 3.25 9.30 -14.18
N GLN A 130 4.25 8.54 -14.45
CA GLN A 130 5.60 9.03 -14.60
C GLN A 130 6.15 8.60 -15.95
N GLN A 131 6.73 9.54 -16.58
CA GLN A 131 7.72 9.43 -17.64
C GLN A 131 7.86 8.03 -18.22
N GLU A 132 7.21 7.82 -19.33
CA GLU A 132 7.33 6.61 -20.14
C GLU A 132 8.81 6.25 -20.33
N GLY A 133 9.23 5.10 -19.79
CA GLY A 133 10.45 4.46 -20.27
C GLY A 133 11.51 4.01 -19.27
N SER A 134 11.42 4.29 -17.97
CA SER A 134 12.30 3.64 -16.98
C SER A 134 11.65 3.57 -15.61
N VAL A 135 11.71 2.41 -14.97
CA VAL A 135 11.53 2.31 -13.52
C VAL A 135 12.68 3.09 -12.90
N ASP A 136 12.46 4.36 -12.64
CA ASP A 136 13.44 5.18 -11.94
C ASP A 136 13.36 4.85 -10.44
N SER A 137 14.51 4.83 -9.76
CA SER A 137 14.61 4.72 -8.30
C SER A 137 13.67 5.69 -7.54
N SER A 138 13.27 6.77 -8.20
CA SER A 138 12.28 7.72 -7.72
C SER A 138 10.89 7.11 -7.54
N THR A 139 10.42 6.31 -8.50
CA THR A 139 9.09 5.68 -8.44
C THR A 139 9.03 4.66 -7.30
N ALA A 140 10.03 3.79 -7.17
CA ALA A 140 10.10 2.80 -6.08
C ALA A 140 10.12 3.49 -4.69
N LEU A 141 10.90 4.58 -4.56
CA LEU A 141 10.97 5.37 -3.33
C LEU A 141 9.62 6.03 -2.99
N THR A 142 8.96 6.63 -3.98
CA THR A 142 7.64 7.23 -3.80
C THR A 142 6.60 6.18 -3.41
N MET A 143 6.59 5.01 -4.06
CA MET A 143 5.70 3.90 -3.72
C MET A 143 5.92 3.42 -2.30
N GLN A 144 7.17 3.28 -1.85
CA GLN A 144 7.48 2.90 -0.48
C GLN A 144 6.96 3.94 0.53
N LEU A 145 7.14 5.25 0.25
CA LEU A 145 6.58 6.32 1.09
C LEU A 145 5.08 6.21 1.20
N LEU A 146 4.39 6.01 0.08
CA LEU A 146 2.93 5.88 0.04
C LEU A 146 2.45 4.65 0.81
N ILE A 147 3.12 3.50 0.67
CA ILE A 147 2.80 2.30 1.44
C ILE A 147 2.97 2.57 2.93
N SER A 148 4.09 3.20 3.34
CA SER A 148 4.33 3.59 4.73
C SER A 148 3.23 4.51 5.26
N LEU A 149 2.86 5.53 4.48
CA LEU A 149 1.83 6.50 4.84
C LEU A 149 0.46 5.84 5.02
N VAL A 150 0.06 4.96 4.09
CA VAL A 150 -1.19 4.20 4.18
C VAL A 150 -1.18 3.25 5.37
N TYR A 151 -0.05 2.58 5.61
CA TYR A 151 0.10 1.66 6.74
C TYR A 151 0.00 2.40 8.09
N GLU A 152 0.68 3.54 8.24
CA GLU A 152 0.54 4.39 9.43
C GLU A 152 -0.89 4.92 9.61
N ARG A 153 -1.55 5.27 8.50
CA ARG A 153 -2.96 5.64 8.52
C ARG A 153 -3.85 4.51 9.03
N ALA A 154 -3.62 3.29 8.57
CA ALA A 154 -4.38 2.11 8.99
C ALA A 154 -4.23 1.83 10.49
N LYS A 155 -3.03 2.01 11.06
CA LYS A 155 -2.77 1.81 12.49
C LYS A 155 -3.63 2.67 13.41
N VAL A 156 -4.01 3.87 12.97
CA VAL A 156 -4.78 4.85 13.77
C VAL A 156 -6.23 4.99 13.32
N SER A 157 -6.61 4.34 12.23
CA SER A 157 -7.97 4.38 11.69
C SER A 157 -8.91 3.52 12.52
N GLU A 158 -10.10 4.04 12.82
CA GLU A 158 -11.22 3.25 13.37
C GLU A 158 -12.02 2.52 12.29
N LYS A 159 -11.68 2.72 11.00
CA LYS A 159 -12.36 2.15 9.84
C LYS A 159 -11.41 1.24 9.08
N GLU A 160 -11.99 0.27 8.38
CA GLU A 160 -11.25 -0.52 7.40
C GLU A 160 -10.62 0.40 6.34
N VAL A 161 -9.34 0.17 6.07
CA VAL A 161 -8.60 0.84 5.01
C VAL A 161 -8.38 -0.17 3.88
N VAL A 162 -8.78 0.19 2.67
CA VAL A 162 -8.55 -0.63 1.48
C VAL A 162 -7.53 0.07 0.59
N PHE A 163 -6.42 -0.58 0.36
CA PHE A 163 -5.33 -0.07 -0.45
C PHE A 163 -5.19 -0.87 -1.74
N TYR A 164 -5.41 -0.20 -2.87
CA TYR A 164 -5.19 -0.75 -4.20
C TYR A 164 -3.85 -0.28 -4.74
N ILE A 165 -3.04 -1.20 -5.20
CA ILE A 165 -1.78 -0.94 -5.88
C ILE A 165 -1.91 -1.48 -7.29
N ASP A 166 -2.13 -0.59 -8.24
CA ASP A 166 -2.11 -0.90 -9.66
C ASP A 166 -0.67 -0.94 -10.17
N GLU A 167 -0.39 -1.73 -11.17
CA GLU A 167 0.95 -1.96 -11.71
C GLU A 167 1.95 -2.35 -10.60
N ALA A 168 1.56 -3.31 -9.74
CA ALA A 168 2.35 -3.73 -8.58
C ALA A 168 3.77 -4.21 -8.94
N ARG A 169 4.01 -4.55 -10.22
CA ARG A 169 5.34 -4.91 -10.74
C ARG A 169 6.44 -3.91 -10.39
N TYR A 170 6.11 -2.61 -10.34
CA TYR A 170 7.12 -1.58 -10.02
C TYR A 170 7.68 -1.71 -8.60
N ILE A 171 6.88 -2.22 -7.66
CA ILE A 171 7.34 -2.51 -6.30
C ILE A 171 8.07 -3.86 -6.27
N MET A 172 7.60 -4.84 -7.05
CA MET A 172 8.13 -6.20 -7.02
C MET A 172 9.52 -6.34 -7.63
N GLN A 173 9.91 -5.42 -8.52
CA GLN A 173 11.23 -5.40 -9.14
C GLN A 173 12.35 -4.89 -8.24
N ASP A 174 12.01 -4.20 -7.12
CA ASP A 174 12.99 -3.69 -6.17
C ASP A 174 12.97 -4.48 -4.87
N ALA A 175 14.05 -5.18 -4.56
CA ALA A 175 14.14 -6.07 -3.41
C ALA A 175 13.88 -5.37 -2.06
N ALA A 176 14.27 -4.09 -1.91
CA ALA A 176 14.07 -3.36 -0.67
C ALA A 176 12.61 -2.94 -0.48
N SER A 177 11.97 -2.44 -1.54
CA SER A 177 10.54 -2.12 -1.56
C SER A 177 9.68 -3.36 -1.35
N LEU A 178 10.07 -4.48 -1.96
CA LEU A 178 9.39 -5.76 -1.83
C LEU A 178 9.47 -6.32 -0.41
N ALA A 179 10.64 -6.28 0.23
CA ALA A 179 10.81 -6.70 1.63
C ALA A 179 9.98 -5.84 2.60
N PHE A 180 9.86 -4.54 2.32
CA PHE A 180 8.99 -3.65 3.07
C PHE A 180 7.50 -4.00 2.87
N LEU A 181 7.07 -4.19 1.63
CA LEU A 181 5.69 -4.59 1.31
C LEU A 181 5.33 -5.93 1.97
N GLU A 182 6.24 -6.90 1.95
CA GLU A 182 6.06 -8.20 2.62
C GLU A 182 5.86 -8.04 4.14
N THR A 183 6.62 -7.12 4.77
CA THR A 183 6.44 -6.78 6.18
C THR A 183 5.05 -6.20 6.45
N VAL A 184 4.57 -5.30 5.60
CA VAL A 184 3.22 -4.74 5.68
C VAL A 184 2.16 -5.83 5.51
N PHE A 185 2.34 -6.77 4.56
CA PHE A 185 1.46 -7.92 4.36
C PHE A 185 1.38 -8.84 5.57
N ARG A 186 2.47 -9.01 6.33
CA ARG A 186 2.44 -9.81 7.57
C ARG A 186 1.59 -9.18 8.68
N HIS A 187 1.53 -7.86 8.71
CA HIS A 187 0.93 -7.10 9.81
C HIS A 187 -0.42 -6.46 9.50
N HIS A 188 -0.82 -6.35 8.22
CA HIS A 188 -2.00 -5.63 7.76
C HIS A 188 -3.30 -6.02 8.47
N ARG A 189 -3.48 -7.31 8.79
CA ARG A 189 -4.69 -7.83 9.45
C ARG A 189 -4.90 -7.28 10.86
N HIS A 190 -3.83 -6.86 11.54
CA HIS A 190 -3.91 -6.29 12.88
C HIS A 190 -4.45 -4.85 12.87
N HIS A 191 -4.52 -4.24 11.69
CA HIS A 191 -4.87 -2.83 11.52
C HIS A 191 -6.06 -2.62 10.56
N ASP A 192 -6.87 -3.67 10.35
CA ASP A 192 -8.01 -3.65 9.42
C ASP A 192 -7.65 -3.05 8.05
N LEU A 193 -6.43 -3.35 7.58
CA LEU A 193 -5.92 -2.95 6.27
C LEU A 193 -6.09 -4.09 5.27
N SER A 194 -6.83 -3.86 4.20
CA SER A 194 -6.96 -4.75 3.06
C SER A 194 -6.07 -4.26 1.93
N ILE A 195 -5.13 -5.10 1.46
CA ILE A 195 -4.22 -4.74 0.37
C ILE A 195 -4.61 -5.53 -0.86
N ARG A 196 -4.69 -4.85 -2.00
CA ARG A 196 -5.01 -5.43 -3.31
C ARG A 196 -3.94 -5.05 -4.31
N LEU A 197 -3.30 -6.07 -4.87
CA LEU A 197 -2.27 -5.93 -5.89
C LEU A 197 -2.88 -6.25 -7.24
N VAL A 198 -2.63 -5.41 -8.23
CA VAL A 198 -3.01 -5.62 -9.62
C VAL A 198 -1.75 -5.64 -10.46
N THR A 199 -1.60 -6.68 -11.27
CA THR A 199 -0.47 -6.83 -12.20
C THR A 199 -0.94 -7.45 -13.50
N GLN A 200 -0.15 -7.31 -14.56
CA GLN A 200 -0.47 -7.82 -15.89
C GLN A 200 0.13 -9.21 -16.16
N THR A 201 1.11 -9.63 -15.37
CA THR A 201 1.80 -10.93 -15.51
C THR A 201 1.88 -11.63 -14.16
N VAL A 202 2.11 -12.93 -14.18
CA VAL A 202 2.26 -13.75 -12.97
C VAL A 202 3.71 -13.98 -12.57
N ASP A 203 4.63 -13.84 -13.51
CA ASP A 203 6.07 -14.14 -13.36
C ASP A 203 6.68 -13.38 -12.20
N GLU A 204 6.28 -12.12 -12.02
CA GLU A 204 6.79 -11.20 -11.00
C GLU A 204 6.61 -11.72 -9.57
N PHE A 205 5.60 -12.57 -9.35
CA PHE A 205 5.38 -13.19 -8.03
C PHE A 205 6.38 -14.29 -7.71
N PHE A 206 7.09 -14.83 -8.71
CA PHE A 206 7.99 -15.95 -8.56
C PHE A 206 9.46 -15.59 -8.77
N GLU A 207 9.78 -14.32 -8.99
CA GLU A 207 11.17 -13.86 -9.12
C GLU A 207 11.91 -13.77 -7.79
N HIS A 208 11.18 -13.53 -6.68
CA HIS A 208 11.74 -13.34 -5.35
C HIS A 208 10.95 -14.11 -4.28
N ALA A 209 11.63 -14.61 -3.25
CA ALA A 209 10.99 -15.32 -2.14
C ALA A 209 9.98 -14.45 -1.37
N GLU A 210 10.21 -13.13 -1.31
CA GLU A 210 9.31 -12.17 -0.69
C GLU A 210 8.00 -12.02 -1.48
N SER A 211 8.05 -12.02 -2.81
CA SER A 211 6.85 -11.96 -3.66
C SER A 211 6.04 -13.25 -3.59
N GLU A 212 6.67 -14.42 -3.55
CA GLU A 212 5.99 -15.69 -3.27
C GLU A 212 5.29 -15.64 -1.90
N ALA A 213 5.97 -15.13 -0.87
CA ALA A 213 5.40 -15.00 0.47
C ALA A 213 4.19 -14.04 0.51
N ILE A 214 4.18 -12.98 -0.30
CA ILE A 214 3.03 -12.10 -0.48
C ILE A 214 1.88 -12.84 -1.15
N LEU A 215 2.16 -13.55 -2.24
CA LEU A 215 1.17 -14.33 -2.99
C LEU A 215 0.49 -15.39 -2.12
N ASP A 216 1.25 -16.06 -1.25
CA ASP A 216 0.73 -17.05 -0.30
C ASP A 216 -0.22 -16.44 0.74
N GLN A 217 0.00 -15.17 1.09
CA GLN A 217 -0.86 -14.44 2.03
C GLN A 217 -2.14 -13.90 1.39
N CYS A 218 -2.22 -13.85 0.06
CA CYS A 218 -3.41 -13.43 -0.67
C CYS A 218 -4.51 -14.49 -0.54
N ALA A 219 -5.51 -14.22 0.30
CA ALA A 219 -6.67 -15.10 0.49
C ALA A 219 -7.56 -15.19 -0.76
N VAL A 220 -7.58 -14.13 -1.56
CA VAL A 220 -8.34 -14.06 -2.82
C VAL A 220 -7.37 -13.85 -3.96
N LYS A 221 -7.48 -14.68 -4.99
CA LYS A 221 -6.75 -14.55 -6.24
C LYS A 221 -7.76 -14.45 -7.39
N GLN A 222 -7.53 -13.52 -8.31
CA GLN A 222 -8.45 -13.29 -9.42
C GLN A 222 -7.66 -13.19 -10.72
N PHE A 223 -8.00 -14.05 -11.67
CA PHE A 223 -7.45 -14.04 -13.02
C PHE A 223 -8.50 -13.53 -14.01
N HIS A 224 -8.22 -12.43 -14.66
CA HIS A 224 -8.86 -12.04 -15.89
C HIS A 224 -8.21 -12.78 -17.07
N ARG A 225 -8.56 -12.44 -18.31
CA ARG A 225 -7.93 -13.05 -19.45
C ARG A 225 -6.41 -12.89 -19.39
N LEU A 226 -5.72 -14.02 -19.46
CA LEU A 226 -4.27 -14.08 -19.46
C LEU A 226 -3.82 -15.12 -20.48
N ASP A 227 -3.43 -14.63 -21.67
CA ASP A 227 -3.03 -15.47 -22.79
C ASP A 227 -1.75 -16.29 -22.49
N GLY A 228 -0.90 -15.78 -21.56
CA GLY A 228 0.34 -16.43 -21.11
C GLY A 228 0.16 -17.48 -20.02
N MET A 229 -1.07 -17.77 -19.58
CA MET A 229 -1.31 -18.83 -18.59
C MET A 229 -1.04 -20.19 -19.25
N ASP A 230 0.02 -20.86 -18.86
CA ASP A 230 0.40 -22.19 -19.33
C ASP A 230 0.21 -23.27 -18.26
N GLU A 231 0.65 -24.50 -18.54
CA GLU A 231 0.52 -25.63 -17.60
C GLU A 231 1.38 -25.43 -16.34
N GLU A 232 2.55 -24.78 -16.45
CA GLU A 232 3.46 -24.55 -15.33
C GLU A 232 2.81 -23.58 -14.33
N TRP A 233 2.29 -22.45 -14.81
CA TRP A 233 1.56 -21.49 -13.97
C TRP A 233 0.25 -22.06 -13.43
N ALA A 234 -0.46 -22.84 -14.23
CA ALA A 234 -1.69 -23.49 -13.77
C ALA A 234 -1.43 -24.44 -12.59
N ASP A 235 -0.35 -25.21 -12.63
CA ASP A 235 0.04 -26.11 -11.54
C ASP A 235 0.43 -25.34 -10.27
N GLU A 236 1.17 -24.23 -10.38
CA GLU A 236 1.55 -23.37 -9.24
C GLU A 236 0.32 -22.81 -8.51
N PHE A 237 -0.73 -22.44 -9.25
CA PHE A 237 -1.97 -21.96 -8.66
C PHE A 237 -2.98 -23.08 -8.33
N GLY A 238 -2.65 -24.34 -8.57
CA GLY A 238 -3.53 -25.47 -8.36
C GLY A 238 -4.76 -25.48 -9.28
N LEU A 239 -4.63 -24.94 -10.49
CA LEU A 239 -5.68 -24.89 -11.49
C LEU A 239 -5.71 -26.21 -12.28
N ASN A 240 -6.92 -26.73 -12.53
CA ASN A 240 -7.07 -27.83 -13.49
C ASN A 240 -7.09 -27.31 -14.94
N TYR A 241 -6.96 -28.21 -15.89
CA TYR A 241 -6.92 -27.87 -17.31
C TYR A 241 -8.13 -27.03 -17.79
N ALA A 242 -9.33 -27.29 -17.28
CA ALA A 242 -10.52 -26.55 -17.67
C ALA A 242 -10.48 -25.09 -17.12
N GLN A 243 -9.93 -24.90 -15.92
CA GLN A 243 -9.74 -23.58 -15.31
C GLN A 243 -8.65 -22.78 -16.02
N MET A 244 -7.52 -23.43 -16.36
CA MET A 244 -6.47 -22.82 -17.19
C MET A 244 -7.04 -22.33 -18.53
N ARG A 245 -7.76 -23.22 -19.24
CA ARG A 245 -8.42 -22.84 -20.50
C ARG A 245 -9.42 -21.69 -20.34
N PHE A 246 -10.17 -21.69 -19.23
CA PHE A 246 -11.09 -20.59 -18.93
C PHE A 246 -10.35 -19.25 -18.82
N VAL A 247 -9.20 -19.20 -18.14
CA VAL A 247 -8.39 -17.99 -18.01
C VAL A 247 -7.85 -17.52 -19.37
N GLN A 248 -7.35 -18.45 -20.19
CA GLN A 248 -6.84 -18.13 -21.52
C GLN A 248 -7.93 -17.58 -22.47
N ASP A 249 -9.14 -18.12 -22.38
CA ASP A 249 -10.25 -17.82 -23.30
C ASP A 249 -11.26 -16.82 -22.70
N ALA A 250 -11.03 -16.30 -21.46
CA ALA A 250 -11.94 -15.40 -20.77
C ALA A 250 -12.25 -14.13 -21.58
N VAL A 251 -13.49 -13.67 -21.53
CA VAL A 251 -13.91 -12.46 -22.23
C VAL A 251 -13.32 -11.22 -21.55
N PRO A 252 -12.53 -10.37 -22.26
CA PRO A 252 -11.81 -9.26 -21.65
C PRO A 252 -12.67 -8.02 -21.34
N GLY A 253 -13.98 -8.05 -21.61
CA GLY A 253 -14.85 -6.93 -21.36
C GLY A 253 -14.78 -5.87 -22.47
N ASN A 254 -15.31 -6.20 -23.64
CA ASN A 254 -15.50 -5.24 -24.72
C ASN A 254 -16.97 -4.78 -24.78
N GLU A 255 -17.24 -3.70 -25.53
CA GLU A 255 -18.58 -3.16 -25.70
C GLU A 255 -19.59 -4.17 -26.25
N ASP A 256 -19.15 -5.04 -27.19
CA ASP A 256 -20.00 -6.06 -27.83
C ASP A 256 -20.45 -7.14 -26.84
N ALA A 257 -19.58 -7.57 -25.94
CA ALA A 257 -19.90 -8.60 -24.96
C ALA A 257 -20.74 -8.06 -23.80
N GLY A 258 -20.53 -6.80 -23.38
CA GLY A 258 -21.21 -6.17 -22.28
C GLY A 258 -20.88 -6.74 -20.89
N PHE A 259 -19.85 -7.60 -20.80
CA PHE A 259 -19.31 -8.17 -19.55
C PHE A 259 -17.85 -8.58 -19.76
N SER A 260 -17.14 -8.73 -18.66
CA SER A 260 -15.86 -9.45 -18.62
C SER A 260 -15.99 -10.73 -17.82
N GLU A 261 -15.06 -11.66 -18.03
CA GLU A 261 -14.98 -12.88 -17.26
C GLU A 261 -13.72 -12.89 -16.40
N ALA A 262 -13.84 -13.53 -15.23
CA ALA A 262 -12.72 -13.76 -14.35
C ALA A 262 -12.85 -15.09 -13.64
N LEU A 263 -11.71 -15.74 -13.37
CA LEU A 263 -11.61 -16.88 -12.48
C LEU A 263 -11.19 -16.39 -11.10
N VAL A 264 -12.03 -16.61 -10.09
CA VAL A 264 -11.77 -16.19 -8.71
C VAL A 264 -11.53 -17.40 -7.83
N GLY A 265 -10.41 -17.37 -7.11
CA GLY A 265 -10.02 -18.36 -6.13
C GLY A 265 -10.11 -17.81 -4.72
N VAL A 266 -10.77 -18.52 -3.83
CA VAL A 266 -10.86 -18.24 -2.40
C VAL A 266 -10.65 -19.55 -1.66
N ASP A 267 -9.69 -19.58 -0.75
CA ASP A 267 -9.35 -20.76 0.05
C ASP A 267 -9.15 -22.05 -0.79
N GLY A 268 -8.57 -21.90 -1.99
CA GLY A 268 -8.32 -23.02 -2.92
C GLY A 268 -9.52 -23.45 -3.77
N GLU A 269 -10.69 -22.85 -3.57
CA GLU A 269 -11.85 -23.08 -4.44
C GLU A 269 -11.91 -22.05 -5.56
N TRP A 270 -11.94 -22.51 -6.81
CA TRP A 270 -11.95 -21.65 -7.99
C TRP A 270 -13.32 -21.64 -8.67
N ARG A 271 -13.80 -20.43 -9.01
CA ARG A 271 -15.08 -20.20 -9.70
C ARG A 271 -14.94 -19.17 -10.80
N GLY A 272 -15.44 -19.50 -11.98
CA GLY A 272 -15.61 -18.53 -13.07
C GLY A 272 -16.79 -17.60 -12.76
N ILE A 273 -16.58 -16.31 -12.92
CA ILE A 273 -17.59 -15.27 -12.74
C ILE A 273 -17.70 -14.38 -13.98
N GLN A 274 -18.84 -13.73 -14.13
CA GLN A 274 -19.05 -12.65 -15.08
C GLN A 274 -19.17 -11.32 -14.34
N VAL A 275 -18.38 -10.35 -14.74
CA VAL A 275 -18.39 -8.99 -14.20
C VAL A 275 -19.10 -8.08 -15.20
N LYS A 276 -20.18 -7.44 -14.76
CA LYS A 276 -20.95 -6.49 -15.58
C LYS A 276 -20.94 -5.13 -14.92
N ALA A 277 -20.51 -4.13 -15.66
CA ALA A 277 -20.64 -2.76 -15.23
C ALA A 277 -22.13 -2.36 -15.14
N MET A 278 -22.50 -1.72 -14.06
CA MET A 278 -23.84 -1.14 -13.93
C MET A 278 -24.02 0.05 -14.88
N PRO A 279 -25.26 0.43 -15.24
CA PRO A 279 -25.50 1.54 -16.18
C PRO A 279 -24.83 2.86 -15.78
N LYS A 280 -24.75 3.18 -14.49
CA LYS A 280 -24.06 4.37 -13.98
C LYS A 280 -22.53 4.25 -14.12
N GLU A 281 -21.96 3.08 -13.83
CA GLU A 281 -20.53 2.81 -14.01
C GLU A 281 -20.13 2.93 -15.49
N LYS A 282 -20.96 2.42 -16.40
CA LYS A 282 -20.73 2.58 -17.84
C LYS A 282 -20.69 4.07 -18.25
N GLN A 283 -21.59 4.90 -17.72
CA GLN A 283 -21.58 6.33 -18.01
C GLN A 283 -20.29 7.01 -17.56
N VAL A 284 -19.67 6.54 -16.48
CA VAL A 284 -18.38 7.06 -15.99
C VAL A 284 -17.21 6.52 -16.83
N ILE A 285 -17.23 5.21 -17.14
CA ILE A 285 -16.18 4.54 -17.93
C ILE A 285 -16.16 5.08 -19.38
N ASP A 286 -17.36 5.27 -19.99
CA ASP A 286 -17.51 5.77 -21.37
C ASP A 286 -17.37 7.30 -21.45
N PHE A 287 -17.10 7.97 -20.33
CA PHE A 287 -16.99 9.43 -20.30
C PHE A 287 -15.62 9.88 -20.82
N GLU A 288 -15.59 10.36 -22.06
CA GLU A 288 -14.46 11.13 -22.59
C GLU A 288 -14.63 12.63 -22.27
N PRO A 289 -13.82 13.22 -21.37
CA PRO A 289 -13.90 14.64 -21.08
C PRO A 289 -13.34 15.43 -22.29
N THR A 290 -14.21 15.98 -23.11
CA THR A 290 -13.79 17.01 -24.07
C THR A 290 -13.48 18.31 -23.32
N GLU A 291 -12.47 19.09 -23.74
CA GLU A 291 -12.08 20.36 -23.10
C GLU A 291 -13.30 21.30 -22.86
N GLN A 292 -14.27 21.30 -23.75
CA GLN A 292 -15.51 22.09 -23.62
C GLN A 292 -16.48 21.56 -22.56
N ARG A 293 -16.39 20.28 -22.16
CA ARG A 293 -17.21 19.70 -21.09
C ARG A 293 -16.60 19.83 -19.71
N ARG A 294 -15.28 20.01 -19.60
CA ARG A 294 -14.63 20.34 -18.32
C ARG A 294 -15.16 21.65 -17.74
N ASP A 295 -15.43 22.64 -18.61
CA ASP A 295 -15.98 23.94 -18.20
C ASP A 295 -17.52 23.91 -17.96
N SER A 296 -18.21 22.87 -18.41
CA SER A 296 -19.67 22.76 -18.33
C SER A 296 -20.18 21.73 -17.31
N LEU A 297 -19.30 21.02 -16.62
CA LEU A 297 -19.71 20.18 -15.50
C LEU A 297 -20.19 21.09 -14.37
N PRO A 298 -21.48 20.98 -13.94
CA PRO A 298 -21.95 21.69 -12.78
C PRO A 298 -21.19 21.17 -11.56
N GLY A 299 -20.31 22.03 -11.02
CA GLY A 299 -19.59 21.71 -9.79
C GLY A 299 -18.19 21.16 -9.96
N THR A 300 -17.30 21.89 -10.64
CA THR A 300 -15.88 21.92 -10.29
C THR A 300 -15.64 22.70 -8.98
N GLY A 301 -16.69 22.85 -8.16
CA GLY A 301 -16.63 23.33 -6.79
C GLY A 301 -16.83 22.15 -5.86
N GLU A 302 -16.08 22.12 -4.79
CA GLU A 302 -16.00 21.11 -3.71
C GLU A 302 -17.35 20.48 -3.24
N ASN A 303 -18.50 21.07 -3.58
CA ASN A 303 -19.82 20.67 -3.06
C ASN A 303 -20.63 19.72 -3.95
N ALA A 304 -20.25 19.44 -5.20
CA ALA A 304 -21.07 18.62 -6.10
C ALA A 304 -20.66 17.14 -6.09
N VAL A 305 -19.39 16.85 -5.90
CA VAL A 305 -18.88 15.48 -5.73
C VAL A 305 -19.37 14.93 -4.39
N ASP A 306 -19.41 15.76 -3.35
CA ASP A 306 -19.90 15.39 -2.03
C ASP A 306 -21.41 15.01 -2.03
N ALA A 307 -22.24 15.70 -2.81
CA ALA A 307 -23.67 15.41 -2.87
C ALA A 307 -23.98 14.10 -3.61
N GLU A 308 -23.24 13.75 -4.67
CA GLU A 308 -23.42 12.48 -5.39
C GLU A 308 -22.82 11.29 -4.64
N VAL A 309 -21.69 11.47 -3.98
CA VAL A 309 -21.08 10.45 -3.10
C VAL A 309 -21.99 10.20 -1.89
N GLN A 310 -22.56 11.24 -1.29
CA GLN A 310 -23.51 11.11 -0.19
C GLN A 310 -24.79 10.39 -0.62
N ALA A 311 -25.35 10.72 -1.78
CA ALA A 311 -26.53 10.05 -2.33
C ALA A 311 -26.27 8.55 -2.63
N PHE A 312 -25.06 8.20 -3.05
CA PHE A 312 -24.63 6.82 -3.27
C PHE A 312 -24.45 6.06 -1.94
N GLN A 313 -23.90 6.70 -0.92
CA GLN A 313 -23.79 6.13 0.42
C GLN A 313 -25.15 5.88 1.06
N ASP A 314 -26.06 6.83 0.96
CA ASP A 314 -27.44 6.71 1.47
C ASP A 314 -28.22 5.58 0.77
N ASP A 315 -27.98 5.33 -0.53
CA ASP A 315 -28.57 4.21 -1.27
C ASP A 315 -27.99 2.84 -0.81
N ILE A 316 -26.69 2.76 -0.53
CA ILE A 316 -26.06 1.55 0.02
C ILE A 316 -26.57 1.27 1.44
N GLU A 317 -26.63 2.26 2.30
CA GLU A 317 -27.14 2.10 3.67
C GLU A 317 -28.62 1.72 3.71
N SER A 318 -29.44 2.27 2.79
CA SER A 318 -30.86 1.90 2.68
C SER A 318 -31.06 0.45 2.26
N ARG A 319 -30.21 -0.07 1.39
CA ARG A 319 -30.23 -1.48 0.94
C ARG A 319 -29.69 -2.44 1.98
N ALA A 320 -28.71 -2.03 2.77
CA ALA A 320 -28.16 -2.82 3.87
C ALA A 320 -29.19 -3.00 5.00
N THR A 321 -29.99 -1.97 5.26
CA THR A 321 -31.08 -2.02 6.26
C THR A 321 -32.30 -2.82 5.78
N ASP A 322 -32.59 -2.84 4.47
CA ASP A 322 -33.74 -3.61 3.93
C ASP A 322 -33.43 -5.13 3.87
N ASN A 323 -32.17 -5.52 3.67
CA ASN A 323 -31.72 -6.92 3.73
C ASN A 323 -31.66 -7.50 5.16
N GLY A 324 -31.71 -6.64 6.20
CA GLY A 324 -31.71 -7.07 7.61
C GLY A 324 -33.07 -7.53 8.13
N GLN A 325 -34.17 -7.37 7.40
CA GLN A 325 -35.54 -7.73 7.85
C GLN A 325 -36.05 -9.08 7.36
N HIS A 326 -35.29 -9.82 6.56
CA HIS A 326 -35.66 -11.17 6.16
C HIS A 326 -34.79 -12.22 6.87
N THR A 327 -35.11 -12.44 8.16
CA THR A 327 -34.72 -13.67 8.85
C THR A 327 -35.80 -14.71 8.54
N PRO A 328 -35.52 -15.85 7.88
CA PRO A 328 -36.50 -16.92 7.72
C PRO A 328 -36.74 -17.54 9.10
N GLU A 329 -38.02 -17.49 9.55
CA GLU A 329 -38.50 -18.25 10.70
C GLU A 329 -38.11 -19.73 10.55
N ARG A 330 -37.29 -20.21 11.42
CA ARG A 330 -37.06 -21.64 11.59
C ARG A 330 -38.34 -22.26 12.22
N THR A 331 -39.07 -23.01 11.45
CA THR A 331 -40.11 -23.92 11.93
C THR A 331 -39.47 -24.99 12.82
N PRO A 332 -39.98 -25.23 14.05
CA PRO A 332 -39.50 -26.33 14.89
C PRO A 332 -39.94 -27.66 14.27
N THR A 333 -39.01 -28.53 13.98
CA THR A 333 -39.28 -29.94 13.68
C THR A 333 -39.63 -30.63 15.00
N GLU A 334 -40.82 -31.11 15.10
CA GLU A 334 -41.30 -32.03 16.14
C GLU A 334 -40.41 -33.29 16.17
N THR A 335 -39.83 -33.55 17.34
CA THR A 335 -39.25 -34.83 17.66
C THR A 335 -40.35 -35.76 18.07
N ASP A 336 -40.64 -36.72 17.20
CA ASP A 336 -41.49 -37.89 17.52
C ASP A 336 -40.62 -38.92 18.29
N GLY A 337 -41.11 -39.24 19.46
CA GLY A 337 -40.53 -40.26 20.33
C GLY A 337 -40.95 -41.66 19.93
N GLY A 338 -40.04 -42.59 19.87
CA GLY A 338 -40.28 -43.99 19.71
C GLY A 338 -39.32 -44.82 20.57
N GLU A 339 -39.80 -45.19 21.76
CA GLU A 339 -39.25 -46.27 22.58
C GLU A 339 -39.36 -47.64 21.85
N THR A 340 -38.39 -48.49 22.06
CA THR A 340 -38.42 -49.93 22.35
C THR A 340 -36.97 -50.43 22.14
N GLY A 341 -36.24 -51.01 23.07
CA GLY A 341 -36.56 -52.17 23.87
C GLY A 341 -35.80 -53.39 23.33
N GLY A 342 -34.88 -53.97 24.09
CA GLY A 342 -34.45 -55.35 23.90
C GLY A 342 -32.94 -55.58 23.73
N ASP A 343 -32.31 -55.88 24.84
CA ASP A 343 -31.56 -57.05 25.25
C ASP A 343 -30.61 -57.77 24.27
N ASP A 344 -29.45 -58.06 24.88
CA ASP A 344 -28.64 -59.28 24.90
C ASP A 344 -27.50 -59.55 23.88
N ASP A 345 -26.36 -59.76 24.55
CA ASP A 345 -25.30 -60.75 24.34
C ASP A 345 -24.46 -60.79 23.02
N ALA A 346 -23.24 -60.46 23.17
CA ALA A 346 -22.03 -61.31 23.09
C ALA A 346 -20.77 -60.43 22.96
#